data_f043e467b1052a0851ae4e5f6b87261e
#
_entry.id   f043e467b1052a0851ae4e5f6b87261e
#
_cell.length_a   1.000
_cell.length_b   1.000
_cell.length_c   1.000
_cell.angle_alpha   90.00
_cell.angle_beta   90.00
_cell.angle_gamma   90.00
#
_symmetry.space_group_name_H-M   'P 1'
#
loop_
_entity.id
_entity.type
_entity.pdbx_description
1 polymer ?
#
loop_
_entity_poly.entity_id
_entity_poly.type
_entity_poly.pdbx_seq_one_letter_code
_entity_poly.pdbx_strand_id
1 'polypeptide(L)'
;MNIRKIKLALTVGLMNSSQKNIPNAIKDLMLGFKDVGAFLGLKVIENQPLNPALVKETYAIQFENCTVDVNLVSNPMTQSQEVQGFQLH
;
A
#
# COMPACT_ATOMS: atom_id res chain seq x y z
N MET A 1 -14.49 12.74 -5.20
CA MET A 1 -13.53 11.67 -5.49
C MET A 1 -14.26 10.34 -5.57
N ASN A 2 -13.98 9.54 -6.59
CA ASN A 2 -14.64 8.26 -6.76
C ASN A 2 -13.87 7.15 -6.02
N ILE A 3 -14.19 6.98 -4.73
CA ILE A 3 -13.52 6.03 -3.85
C ILE A 3 -13.68 4.59 -4.34
N ARG A 4 -14.88 4.25 -4.85
CA ARG A 4 -15.17 2.90 -5.34
C ARG A 4 -14.26 2.50 -6.51
N LYS A 5 -14.06 3.43 -7.44
CA LYS A 5 -13.19 3.20 -8.60
C LYS A 5 -11.74 3.04 -8.18
N ILE A 6 -11.29 3.86 -7.23
CA ILE A 6 -9.93 3.79 -6.70
C ILE A 6 -9.71 2.46 -5.97
N LYS A 7 -10.66 2.05 -5.12
CA LYS A 7 -10.57 0.76 -4.43
C LYS A 7 -10.49 -0.41 -5.40
N LEU A 8 -11.29 -0.36 -6.46
CA LEU A 8 -11.26 -1.41 -7.47
C LEU A 8 -9.90 -1.47 -8.17
N ALA A 9 -9.36 -0.33 -8.55
CA ALA A 9 -8.05 -0.26 -9.19
C ALA A 9 -6.94 -0.79 -8.28
N LEU A 10 -6.97 -0.45 -6.99
CA LEU A 10 -6.02 -0.96 -6.01
C LEU A 10 -6.13 -2.47 -5.86
N THR A 11 -7.36 -2.99 -5.77
CA THR A 11 -7.60 -4.42 -5.64
C THR A 11 -7.02 -5.18 -6.82
N VAL A 12 -7.34 -4.75 -8.04
CA VAL A 12 -6.86 -5.40 -9.26
C VAL A 12 -5.33 -5.28 -9.36
N GLY A 13 -4.79 -4.10 -9.11
CA GLY A 13 -3.35 -3.86 -9.20
C GLY A 13 -2.54 -4.68 -8.20
N LEU A 14 -3.06 -4.84 -6.97
CA LEU A 14 -2.35 -5.56 -5.92
C LEU A 14 -2.50 -7.07 -6.02
N MET A 15 -3.62 -7.56 -6.54
CA MET A 15 -3.84 -9.01 -6.69
C MET A 15 -2.99 -9.63 -7.79
N ASN A 16 -2.58 -8.84 -8.78
CA ASN A 16 -1.88 -9.36 -9.95
C ASN A 16 -0.36 -9.22 -9.87
N SER A 17 0.17 -8.79 -8.74
CA SER A 17 1.61 -8.54 -8.66
C SER A 17 2.24 -9.08 -7.39
N SER A 18 3.28 -9.89 -7.57
CA SER A 18 4.26 -10.17 -6.52
C SER A 18 5.27 -9.01 -6.57
N GLN A 19 4.99 -7.95 -5.83
CA GLN A 19 5.82 -6.75 -5.87
C GLN A 19 6.84 -6.75 -4.76
N LYS A 20 8.03 -6.21 -5.06
CA LYS A 20 9.08 -6.05 -4.05
C LYS A 20 8.90 -4.79 -3.22
N ASN A 21 8.12 -3.83 -3.71
CA ASN A 21 7.87 -2.58 -3.00
C ASN A 21 6.41 -2.18 -3.16
N ILE A 22 5.57 -2.74 -2.32
CA ILE A 22 4.12 -2.50 -2.37
C ILE A 22 3.77 -1.03 -2.13
N PRO A 23 4.33 -0.33 -1.12
CA PRO A 23 3.98 1.08 -0.92
C PRO A 23 4.26 1.95 -2.13
N ASN A 24 5.38 1.74 -2.81
CA ASN A 24 5.72 2.49 -4.01
C ASN A 24 4.78 2.17 -5.17
N ALA A 25 4.40 0.90 -5.31
CA ALA A 25 3.44 0.49 -6.33
C ALA A 25 2.08 1.15 -6.12
N ILE A 26 1.62 1.23 -4.87
CA ILE A 26 0.37 1.91 -4.54
C ILE A 26 0.48 3.41 -4.84
N LYS A 27 1.59 4.03 -4.48
CA LYS A 27 1.81 5.45 -4.78
C LYS A 27 1.69 5.73 -6.28
N ASP A 28 2.37 4.94 -7.10
CA ASP A 28 2.35 5.11 -8.54
C ASP A 28 0.94 4.91 -9.11
N LEU A 29 0.23 3.92 -8.61
CA LEU A 29 -1.14 3.66 -9.05
C LEU A 29 -2.08 4.81 -8.69
N MET A 30 -1.96 5.33 -7.46
CA MET A 30 -2.80 6.43 -6.99
C MET A 30 -2.54 7.72 -7.75
N LEU A 31 -1.30 7.99 -8.13
CA LEU A 31 -0.96 9.19 -8.90
C LEU A 31 -1.60 9.20 -10.30
N GLY A 32 -2.10 8.06 -10.77
CA GLY A 32 -2.90 8.00 -11.98
C GLY A 32 -4.29 8.60 -11.84
N PHE A 33 -4.75 8.86 -10.62
CA PHE A 33 -6.04 9.49 -10.35
C PHE A 33 -5.85 10.96 -10.00
N LYS A 34 -6.41 11.85 -10.80
CA LYS A 34 -6.26 13.30 -10.58
C LYS A 34 -6.87 13.74 -9.25
N ASP A 35 -7.91 13.05 -8.82
CA ASP A 35 -8.68 13.42 -7.63
C ASP A 35 -7.91 13.30 -6.32
N VAL A 36 -6.88 12.46 -6.28
CA VAL A 36 -6.13 12.25 -5.03
C VAL A 36 -5.17 13.40 -4.73
N GLY A 37 -4.80 14.18 -5.74
CA GLY A 37 -3.86 15.28 -5.56
C GLY A 37 -2.42 14.81 -5.51
N ALA A 38 -1.53 15.66 -5.01
CA ALA A 38 -0.11 15.36 -4.94
C ALA A 38 0.21 14.39 -3.82
N PHE A 39 1.28 13.61 -4.01
CA PHE A 39 1.81 12.73 -2.97
C PHE A 39 2.50 13.58 -1.90
N LEU A 40 2.11 13.38 -0.64
CA LEU A 40 2.63 14.15 0.49
C LEU A 40 3.69 13.41 1.29
N GLY A 41 3.62 12.10 1.35
CA GLY A 41 4.59 11.35 2.11
C GLY A 41 4.15 9.94 2.46
N LEU A 42 5.09 9.17 2.97
CA LEU A 42 4.89 7.80 3.40
C LEU A 42 5.28 7.70 4.86
N LYS A 43 4.40 7.10 5.69
CA LYS A 43 4.70 6.84 7.10
C LYS A 43 4.60 5.36 7.38
N VAL A 44 5.55 4.85 8.17
CA VAL A 44 5.45 3.51 8.73
C VAL A 44 4.68 3.64 10.03
N ILE A 45 3.49 3.03 10.07
CA ILE A 45 2.62 3.07 11.25
C ILE A 45 2.96 1.93 12.19
N GLU A 46 3.24 0.74 11.64
CA GLU A 46 3.51 -0.44 12.43
C GLU A 46 4.58 -1.28 11.73
N ASN A 47 5.48 -1.85 12.54
CA ASN A 47 6.48 -2.80 12.06
C ASN A 47 6.64 -3.82 13.19
N GLN A 48 6.07 -5.01 13.00
CA GLN A 48 6.02 -6.02 14.04
C GLN A 48 6.50 -7.37 13.50
N PRO A 49 7.57 -7.94 14.07
CA PRO A 49 7.98 -9.29 13.68
C PRO A 49 6.91 -10.30 14.07
N LEU A 50 6.48 -11.13 13.09
CA LEU A 50 5.55 -12.21 13.34
C LEU A 50 6.27 -13.49 13.74
N ASN A 51 7.41 -13.73 13.10
CA ASN A 51 8.30 -14.86 13.38
C ASN A 51 9.66 -14.51 12.79
N PRO A 52 10.69 -15.38 12.93
CA PRO A 52 12.03 -15.04 12.43
C PRO A 52 12.09 -14.77 10.92
N ALA A 53 11.10 -15.24 10.15
CA ALA A 53 11.09 -15.09 8.68
C ALA A 53 10.15 -14.01 8.19
N LEU A 54 9.18 -13.54 8.98
CA LEU A 54 8.12 -12.65 8.50
C LEU A 54 7.95 -11.44 9.39
N VAL A 55 7.70 -10.29 8.76
CA VAL A 55 7.45 -9.02 9.44
C VAL A 55 6.12 -8.46 8.95
N LYS A 56 5.25 -8.10 9.90
CA LYS A 56 4.01 -7.39 9.59
C LYS A 56 4.29 -5.89 9.59
N GLU A 57 3.91 -5.23 8.51
CA GLU A 57 4.12 -3.79 8.35
C GLU A 57 2.82 -3.10 7.95
N THR A 58 2.60 -1.92 8.50
CA THR A 58 1.49 -1.06 8.10
C THR A 58 2.05 0.29 7.67
N TYR A 59 1.68 0.72 6.49
CA TYR A 59 2.12 2.00 5.93
C TYR A 59 0.93 2.90 5.69
N ALA A 60 1.13 4.21 5.90
CA ALA A 60 0.17 5.23 5.49
C ALA A 60 0.79 6.01 4.32
N ILE A 61 0.14 5.94 3.17
CA ILE A 61 0.56 6.64 1.96
C ILE A 61 -0.33 7.88 1.84
N GLN A 62 0.23 9.05 2.05
CA GLN A 62 -0.53 10.28 2.19
C GLN A 62 -0.54 11.08 0.90
N PHE A 63 -1.75 11.49 0.49
CA PHE A 63 -1.99 12.38 -0.64
C PHE A 63 -2.77 13.60 -0.16
N GLU A 64 -2.87 14.64 -0.99
CA GLU A 64 -3.57 15.85 -0.61
C GLU A 64 -5.02 15.60 -0.21
N ASN A 65 -5.72 14.70 -0.89
CA ASN A 65 -7.15 14.51 -0.71
C ASN A 65 -7.52 13.16 -0.09
N CYS A 66 -6.56 12.29 0.17
CA CYS A 66 -6.84 11.00 0.80
C CYS A 66 -5.57 10.36 1.34
N THR A 67 -5.76 9.33 2.15
CA THR A 67 -4.67 8.50 2.67
C THR A 67 -5.00 7.03 2.42
N VAL A 68 -4.01 6.27 1.98
CA VAL A 68 -4.13 4.81 1.82
C VAL A 68 -3.33 4.15 2.93
N ASP A 69 -4.02 3.41 3.79
CA ASP A 69 -3.36 2.57 4.77
C ASP A 69 -3.27 1.16 4.19
N VAL A 70 -2.09 0.59 4.16
CA VAL A 70 -1.89 -0.75 3.64
C VAL A 70 -1.21 -1.62 4.70
N ASN A 71 -1.79 -2.81 4.92
CA ASN A 71 -1.21 -3.83 5.78
C ASN A 71 -0.57 -4.89 4.91
N LEU A 72 0.68 -5.19 5.16
CA LEU A 72 1.39 -6.22 4.41
C LEU A 72 2.29 -7.06 5.30
N VAL A 73 2.61 -8.25 4.82
CA VAL A 73 3.60 -9.13 5.43
C VAL A 73 4.77 -9.23 4.47
N SER A 74 5.96 -8.90 4.95
CA SER A 74 7.16 -8.99 4.14
C SER A 74 8.05 -10.12 4.63
N ASN A 75 8.74 -10.75 3.67
CA ASN A 75 9.76 -11.75 3.93
C ASN A 75 11.10 -11.15 3.51
N PRO A 76 11.95 -10.74 4.48
CA PRO A 76 13.22 -10.10 4.16
C PRO A 76 14.18 -10.99 3.39
N MET A 77 14.08 -12.31 3.56
CA MET A 77 14.98 -13.24 2.89
C MET A 77 14.69 -13.37 1.40
N THR A 78 13.41 -13.37 1.03
CA THR A 78 12.99 -13.45 -0.37
C THR A 78 12.70 -12.08 -0.97
N GLN A 79 12.68 -11.04 -0.13
CA GLN A 79 12.32 -9.67 -0.50
C GLN A 79 10.92 -9.58 -1.10
N SER A 80 10.04 -10.51 -0.71
CA SER A 80 8.65 -10.52 -1.17
C SER A 80 7.75 -9.80 -0.17
N GLN A 81 6.69 -9.19 -0.68
CA GLN A 81 5.66 -8.56 0.14
C GLN A 81 4.29 -9.06 -0.29
N GLU A 82 3.44 -9.32 0.69
CA GLU A 82 2.08 -9.79 0.45
C GLU A 82 1.10 -8.86 1.14
N VAL A 83 0.16 -8.32 0.39
CA VAL A 83 -0.85 -7.41 0.93
C VAL A 83 -1.89 -8.22 1.71
N GLN A 84 -2.11 -7.86 2.98
CA GLN A 84 -3.15 -8.45 3.81
C GLN A 84 -4.45 -7.66 3.72
N GLY A 85 -4.35 -6.35 3.49
CA GLY A 85 -5.51 -5.50 3.35
C GLY A 85 -5.10 -4.05 3.17
N PHE A 86 -6.06 -3.24 2.77
CA PHE A 86 -5.85 -1.81 2.68
C PHE A 86 -7.13 -1.06 3.01
N GLN A 87 -6.98 0.21 3.37
CA GLN A 87 -8.09 1.08 3.71
C GLN A 87 -7.84 2.46 3.13
N LEU A 88 -8.86 3.04 2.53
CA LEU A 88 -8.81 4.36 1.94
C LEU A 88 -9.62 5.33 2.79
N HIS A 89 -9.01 6.45 3.20
CA HIS A 89 -9.71 7.45 3.98
C HIS A 89 -9.20 8.89 3.77
#